data_72cc32c7b64b281b7205b08c51173cf7
#
_entry.id   72cc32c7b64b281b7205b08c51173cf7
#
_cell.length_a   1.000
_cell.length_b   1.000
_cell.length_c   1.000
_cell.angle_alpha   90.00
_cell.angle_beta   90.00
_cell.angle_gamma   90.00
#
_symmetry.space_group_name_H-M   'P 1'
#
loop_
_entity.id
_entity.type
_entity.pdbx_description
1 polymer ?
#
loop_
_entity_poly.entity_id
_entity_poly.type
_entity_poly.pdbx_seq_one_letter_code
_entity_poly.pdbx_strand_id
1 'polypeptide(L)'
;MPYFENKAGETVADNILLRMKSISKSFPGVKALDKVNFELKAGEVHALLGENGAGKSTLIKVLGGIYSLDEGEIEIDGKKVSIDSVHDASNNNIAIIHQELVLVPYMSVAENIYLGRESGRGFTVNISKMEKDAQKILDDLGMDIDSRELIKDLPIAKQQMVEITKAVSVNAKILVMDEPTSSISDREVENLFNIMRDLTKKGVGIIYISHKMSELEEICDRVTVMRDGEYVGTKVVKDTNKEELIAMMVGRTLTNYYVRDFMPSKDIILKVENLNDNNKVKDVSFELKKGEIIGFAGLVGAGRSETMEAIFGLSKGVTGTIYIDGKKVNIKDPRDAIKNGIALVPESRKEQGLYLIQDIKYNTTIEVLNEFIKNLNVNVKKETEITKKYIDMMNTKTPSQEQIIGNLSGGNQQKVMIGRWLATNPNILILDEPTRGIDVGAKSEIYKIMNELVKSGVSIIMISSELPEIINMSDRVYVMAAGMIRGCIEHEEISQESIMALAAI
;
A
#
# COMPACT_ATOMS: atom_id res chain seq x y z
N MET A 1 -40.51 -2.04 4.34
CA MET A 1 -40.19 -1.19 3.18
C MET A 1 -41.19 -0.06 3.13
N PRO A 2 -40.77 1.20 3.22
CA PRO A 2 -41.50 2.26 2.54
C PRO A 2 -40.59 2.86 1.47
N TYR A 3 -41.19 3.03 0.33
CA TYR A 3 -40.72 3.50 -0.94
C TYR A 3 -40.13 4.90 -0.92
N PHE A 4 -39.01 5.09 -1.63
CA PHE A 4 -38.62 6.40 -2.14
C PHE A 4 -39.41 6.64 -3.44
N GLU A 5 -40.45 7.45 -3.40
CA GLU A 5 -41.08 7.99 -4.61
C GLU A 5 -40.21 9.12 -5.15
N ASN A 6 -39.58 8.88 -6.29
CA ASN A 6 -38.95 9.93 -7.08
C ASN A 6 -40.02 10.82 -7.68
N LYS A 7 -40.05 12.09 -7.34
CA LYS A 7 -40.73 13.10 -8.13
C LYS A 7 -39.94 13.29 -9.43
N ALA A 8 -40.45 12.72 -10.49
CA ALA A 8 -39.97 12.94 -11.85
C ALA A 8 -40.12 14.42 -12.22
N GLY A 9 -39.01 15.09 -12.53
CA GLY A 9 -39.06 16.42 -13.15
C GLY A 9 -37.94 17.39 -12.88
N GLU A 10 -36.90 17.05 -12.09
CA GLU A 10 -35.74 17.92 -11.93
C GLU A 10 -34.52 17.32 -12.65
N THR A 11 -33.94 18.11 -13.54
CA THR A 11 -32.71 17.80 -14.26
C THR A 11 -31.58 17.46 -13.28
N VAL A 12 -30.85 16.36 -13.55
CA VAL A 12 -29.76 15.76 -12.75
C VAL A 12 -28.56 16.72 -12.47
N ALA A 13 -28.71 18.03 -12.72
CA ALA A 13 -27.58 18.95 -12.83
C ALA A 13 -27.02 19.50 -11.52
N ASP A 14 -27.69 19.42 -10.33
CA ASP A 14 -27.17 20.08 -9.13
C ASP A 14 -27.55 19.46 -7.77
N ASN A 15 -27.73 18.17 -7.68
CA ASN A 15 -28.09 17.53 -6.41
C ASN A 15 -26.85 17.26 -5.55
N ILE A 16 -26.26 18.31 -4.96
CA ILE A 16 -25.12 18.15 -4.03
C ILE A 16 -25.62 17.58 -2.72
N LEU A 17 -25.17 16.36 -2.42
CA LEU A 17 -25.51 15.63 -1.21
C LEU A 17 -24.66 16.08 -0.01
N LEU A 18 -23.33 16.25 -0.23
CA LEU A 18 -22.38 16.69 0.78
C LEU A 18 -21.56 17.85 0.25
N ARG A 19 -21.36 18.88 1.06
CA ARG A 19 -20.40 19.94 0.81
C ARG A 19 -19.60 20.24 2.07
N MET A 20 -18.29 20.14 1.97
CA MET A 20 -17.31 20.53 2.98
C MET A 20 -16.60 21.79 2.50
N LYS A 21 -16.70 22.89 3.25
CA LYS A 21 -16.17 24.20 2.85
C LYS A 21 -15.07 24.65 3.79
N SER A 22 -13.90 24.94 3.24
CA SER A 22 -12.75 25.51 3.96
C SER A 22 -12.40 24.76 5.24
N ILE A 23 -12.43 23.43 5.20
CA ILE A 23 -12.16 22.59 6.35
C ILE A 23 -10.69 22.68 6.74
N SER A 24 -10.43 23.11 7.97
CA SER A 24 -9.10 23.18 8.56
C SER A 24 -9.02 22.31 9.82
N LYS A 25 -7.87 21.61 9.97
CA LYS A 25 -7.57 20.79 11.15
C LYS A 25 -6.08 20.80 11.44
N SER A 26 -5.72 21.15 12.69
CA SER A 26 -4.34 21.15 13.15
C SER A 26 -4.14 20.16 14.29
N PHE A 27 -2.94 19.58 14.35
CA PHE A 27 -2.43 18.77 15.45
C PHE A 27 -1.13 19.41 15.96
N PRO A 28 -0.63 19.05 17.16
CA PRO A 28 0.63 19.61 17.65
C PRO A 28 1.77 19.47 16.63
N GLY A 29 2.24 20.61 16.11
CA GLY A 29 3.35 20.67 15.14
C GLY A 29 2.97 20.45 13.66
N VAL A 30 1.70 20.15 13.33
CA VAL A 30 1.29 19.86 11.94
C VAL A 30 -0.11 20.42 11.66
N LYS A 31 -0.23 21.19 10.58
CA LYS A 31 -1.54 21.54 10.00
C LYS A 31 -1.93 20.45 8.99
N ALA A 32 -2.82 19.56 9.40
CA ALA A 32 -3.18 18.37 8.60
C ALA A 32 -4.19 18.68 7.50
N LEU A 33 -5.04 19.71 7.67
CA LEU A 33 -5.96 20.25 6.66
C LEU A 33 -5.89 21.77 6.69
N ASP A 34 -5.76 22.37 5.52
CA ASP A 34 -5.76 23.83 5.32
C ASP A 34 -6.82 24.24 4.29
N LYS A 35 -7.98 24.69 4.77
CA LYS A 35 -9.11 25.20 3.97
C LYS A 35 -9.53 24.27 2.82
N VAL A 36 -9.58 22.98 3.10
CA VAL A 36 -9.96 21.95 2.12
C VAL A 36 -11.42 22.08 1.75
N ASN A 37 -11.71 22.02 0.44
CA ASN A 37 -13.05 21.96 -0.11
C ASN A 37 -13.30 20.60 -0.73
N PHE A 38 -14.49 20.04 -0.48
CA PHE A 38 -14.91 18.78 -1.07
C PHE A 38 -16.42 18.77 -1.29
N GLU A 39 -16.88 18.26 -2.44
CA GLU A 39 -18.29 18.12 -2.76
C GLU A 39 -18.58 16.71 -3.28
N LEU A 40 -19.74 16.15 -2.87
CA LEU A 40 -20.25 14.87 -3.33
C LEU A 40 -21.68 15.05 -3.83
N LYS A 41 -21.99 14.50 -5.00
CA LYS A 41 -23.35 14.49 -5.55
C LYS A 41 -24.09 13.19 -5.18
N ALA A 42 -25.41 13.24 -5.16
CA ALA A 42 -26.21 12.04 -4.99
C ALA A 42 -26.03 11.09 -6.21
N GLY A 43 -25.83 9.79 -5.95
CA GLY A 43 -25.63 8.79 -6.99
C GLY A 43 -24.27 8.88 -7.70
N GLU A 44 -23.29 9.52 -7.11
CA GLU A 44 -21.93 9.69 -7.64
C GLU A 44 -20.93 8.82 -6.88
N VAL A 45 -19.95 8.29 -7.59
CA VAL A 45 -18.70 7.78 -6.99
C VAL A 45 -17.62 8.84 -7.17
N HIS A 46 -17.24 9.50 -6.09
CA HIS A 46 -16.23 10.56 -6.08
C HIS A 46 -14.94 10.08 -5.43
N ALA A 47 -13.88 9.99 -6.20
CA ALA A 47 -12.57 9.60 -5.68
C ALA A 47 -11.93 10.74 -4.87
N LEU A 48 -11.31 10.40 -3.75
CA LEU A 48 -10.42 11.29 -3.00
C LEU A 48 -8.99 10.77 -3.12
N LEU A 49 -8.16 11.47 -3.87
CA LEU A 49 -6.81 11.08 -4.27
C LEU A 49 -5.77 12.00 -3.63
N GLY A 50 -4.58 11.49 -3.37
CA GLY A 50 -3.44 12.23 -2.82
C GLY A 50 -2.41 11.29 -2.23
N GLU A 51 -1.20 11.76 -2.00
CA GLU A 51 -0.13 10.98 -1.37
C GLU A 51 -0.45 10.64 0.10
N ASN A 52 0.34 9.73 0.69
CA ASN A 52 0.28 9.48 2.14
C ASN A 52 0.69 10.76 2.89
N GLY A 53 -0.15 11.19 3.83
CA GLY A 53 0.03 12.48 4.50
C GLY A 53 -0.65 13.66 3.83
N ALA A 54 -1.29 13.50 2.67
CA ALA A 54 -2.04 14.56 1.99
C ALA A 54 -3.30 15.04 2.74
N GLY A 55 -3.65 14.43 3.88
CA GLY A 55 -4.80 14.84 4.70
C GLY A 55 -6.09 14.05 4.44
N LYS A 56 -6.11 13.08 3.49
CA LYS A 56 -7.33 12.30 3.14
C LYS A 56 -8.00 11.66 4.35
N SER A 57 -7.26 10.84 5.10
CA SER A 57 -7.80 10.16 6.28
C SER A 57 -8.20 11.14 7.39
N THR A 58 -7.56 12.30 7.48
CA THR A 58 -7.96 13.36 8.42
C THR A 58 -9.30 13.96 7.99
N LEU A 59 -9.50 14.25 6.70
CA LEU A 59 -10.75 14.76 6.16
C LEU A 59 -11.91 13.79 6.43
N ILE A 60 -11.68 12.48 6.18
CA ILE A 60 -12.68 11.45 6.46
C ILE A 60 -12.96 11.29 7.95
N LYS A 61 -11.94 11.37 8.82
CA LYS A 61 -12.15 11.35 10.28
C LYS A 61 -12.89 12.57 10.81
N VAL A 62 -12.77 13.74 10.17
CA VAL A 62 -13.60 14.91 10.45
C VAL A 62 -15.05 14.64 10.02
N LEU A 63 -15.28 14.13 8.81
CA LEU A 63 -16.60 13.76 8.31
C LEU A 63 -17.26 12.66 9.18
N GLY A 64 -16.48 11.73 9.70
CA GLY A 64 -16.92 10.66 10.59
C GLY A 64 -17.09 11.04 12.05
N GLY A 65 -16.81 12.29 12.43
CA GLY A 65 -16.94 12.76 13.82
C GLY A 65 -15.90 12.19 14.80
N ILE A 66 -14.80 11.61 14.27
CA ILE A 66 -13.66 11.15 15.08
C ILE A 66 -12.80 12.35 15.50
N TYR A 67 -12.67 13.32 14.62
CA TYR A 67 -12.02 14.60 14.89
C TYR A 67 -13.01 15.75 14.71
N SER A 68 -13.07 16.68 15.65
CA SER A 68 -13.73 17.97 15.44
C SER A 68 -12.95 18.80 14.43
N LEU A 69 -13.62 19.53 13.56
CA LEU A 69 -13.00 20.54 12.70
C LEU A 69 -12.57 21.77 13.54
N ASP A 70 -11.50 22.45 13.14
CA ASP A 70 -11.08 23.69 13.80
C ASP A 70 -11.73 24.91 13.12
N GLU A 71 -11.84 24.87 11.77
CA GLU A 71 -12.48 25.89 10.95
C GLU A 71 -13.21 25.24 9.77
N GLY A 72 -14.21 25.94 9.23
CA GLY A 72 -14.99 25.52 8.08
C GLY A 72 -16.41 25.11 8.42
N GLU A 73 -17.11 24.55 7.45
CA GLU A 73 -18.49 24.07 7.62
C GLU A 73 -18.78 22.83 6.77
N ILE A 74 -19.70 22.01 7.27
CA ILE A 74 -20.21 20.82 6.59
C ILE A 74 -21.70 21.03 6.33
N GLU A 75 -22.12 20.81 5.08
CA GLU A 75 -23.51 20.84 4.64
C GLU A 75 -23.90 19.47 4.09
N ILE A 76 -25.06 18.95 4.50
CA ILE A 76 -25.67 17.73 3.97
C ILE A 76 -27.09 18.06 3.51
N ASP A 77 -27.44 17.66 2.28
CA ASP A 77 -28.72 18.03 1.63
C ASP A 77 -28.98 19.55 1.72
N GLY A 78 -27.95 20.38 1.56
CA GLY A 78 -28.02 21.84 1.62
C GLY A 78 -28.20 22.41 3.02
N LYS A 79 -28.16 21.62 4.08
CA LYS A 79 -28.30 22.05 5.47
C LYS A 79 -26.96 21.98 6.20
N LYS A 80 -26.59 23.02 6.89
CA LYS A 80 -25.41 23.02 7.76
C LYS A 80 -25.62 22.07 8.92
N VAL A 81 -24.63 21.19 9.15
CA VAL A 81 -24.63 20.20 10.22
C VAL A 81 -23.36 20.32 11.06
N SER A 82 -23.46 20.01 12.36
CA SER A 82 -22.30 19.76 13.23
C SER A 82 -22.12 18.27 13.39
N ILE A 83 -20.87 17.81 13.20
CA ILE A 83 -20.50 16.40 13.36
C ILE A 83 -19.35 16.35 14.37
N ASP A 84 -19.71 16.16 15.63
CA ASP A 84 -18.78 16.20 16.76
C ASP A 84 -18.53 14.79 17.35
N SER A 85 -19.28 13.79 16.87
CA SER A 85 -19.17 12.40 17.28
C SER A 85 -19.52 11.44 16.14
N VAL A 86 -19.09 10.18 16.28
CA VAL A 86 -19.46 9.08 15.35
C VAL A 86 -20.98 8.89 15.31
N HIS A 87 -21.66 9.16 16.44
CA HIS A 87 -23.12 9.11 16.51
C HIS A 87 -23.77 10.19 15.65
N ASP A 88 -23.22 11.40 15.63
CA ASP A 88 -23.72 12.49 14.77
C ASP A 88 -23.53 12.16 13.28
N ALA A 89 -22.39 11.56 12.91
CA ALA A 89 -22.16 11.08 11.54
C ALA A 89 -23.22 10.05 11.14
N SER A 90 -23.48 9.05 11.99
CA SER A 90 -24.51 8.04 11.77
C SER A 90 -25.91 8.63 11.66
N ASN A 91 -26.28 9.61 12.52
CA ASN A 91 -27.57 10.30 12.47
C ASN A 91 -27.75 11.11 11.18
N ASN A 92 -26.66 11.55 10.56
CA ASN A 92 -26.64 12.22 9.26
C ASN A 92 -26.53 11.22 8.09
N ASN A 93 -26.77 9.93 8.32
CA ASN A 93 -26.69 8.86 7.33
C ASN A 93 -25.33 8.73 6.63
N ILE A 94 -24.24 8.94 7.37
CA ILE A 94 -22.87 8.72 6.91
C ILE A 94 -22.41 7.36 7.45
N ALA A 95 -21.89 6.49 6.58
CA ALA A 95 -21.22 5.26 6.97
C ALA A 95 -19.79 5.26 6.41
N ILE A 96 -18.85 4.72 7.18
CA ILE A 96 -17.43 4.69 6.81
C ILE A 96 -16.93 3.26 6.93
N ILE A 97 -16.33 2.76 5.86
CA ILE A 97 -15.54 1.54 5.82
C ILE A 97 -14.08 1.98 5.93
N HIS A 98 -13.41 1.53 6.99
CA HIS A 98 -12.02 1.89 7.28
C HIS A 98 -11.04 0.96 6.56
N GLN A 99 -9.82 1.41 6.37
CA GLN A 99 -8.72 0.64 5.79
C GLN A 99 -8.38 -0.61 6.61
N GLU A 100 -8.43 -0.50 7.96
CA GLU A 100 -8.29 -1.65 8.85
C GLU A 100 -9.68 -2.20 9.21
N LEU A 101 -9.82 -3.53 9.19
CA LEU A 101 -11.08 -4.20 9.54
C LEU A 101 -11.48 -3.91 10.99
N VAL A 102 -12.68 -3.36 11.17
CA VAL A 102 -13.23 -3.02 12.49
C VAL A 102 -14.36 -4.01 12.83
N LEU A 103 -14.01 -5.30 12.84
CA LEU A 103 -14.93 -6.38 13.19
C LEU A 103 -14.50 -7.04 14.52
N VAL A 104 -15.48 -7.55 15.27
CA VAL A 104 -15.22 -8.28 16.52
C VAL A 104 -15.03 -9.77 16.19
N PRO A 105 -13.82 -10.35 16.35
CA PRO A 105 -13.47 -11.67 15.84
C PRO A 105 -14.31 -12.82 16.42
N TYR A 106 -14.73 -12.71 17.67
CA TYR A 106 -15.46 -13.75 18.41
C TYR A 106 -16.98 -13.58 18.39
N MET A 107 -17.49 -12.66 17.57
CA MET A 107 -18.91 -12.48 17.31
C MET A 107 -19.26 -13.06 15.92
N SER A 108 -20.51 -13.45 15.74
CA SER A 108 -21.02 -13.90 14.44
C SER A 108 -21.09 -12.74 13.43
N VAL A 109 -21.23 -13.08 12.16
CA VAL A 109 -21.47 -12.11 11.06
C VAL A 109 -22.69 -11.27 11.38
N ALA A 110 -23.82 -11.88 11.79
CA ALA A 110 -25.05 -11.17 12.12
C ALA A 110 -24.85 -10.20 13.30
N GLU A 111 -24.16 -10.62 14.35
CA GLU A 111 -23.88 -9.76 15.51
C GLU A 111 -23.00 -8.57 15.11
N ASN A 112 -21.99 -8.79 14.26
CA ASN A 112 -21.13 -7.69 13.76
C ASN A 112 -21.90 -6.69 12.87
N ILE A 113 -22.79 -7.18 11.98
CA ILE A 113 -23.62 -6.32 11.13
C ILE A 113 -24.56 -5.43 11.97
N TYR A 114 -25.14 -5.97 13.03
CA TYR A 114 -26.11 -5.27 13.88
C TYR A 114 -25.51 -4.69 15.17
N LEU A 115 -24.20 -4.72 15.36
CA LEU A 115 -23.53 -4.21 16.55
C LEU A 115 -23.93 -2.76 16.85
N GLY A 116 -24.46 -2.52 18.04
CA GLY A 116 -24.99 -1.21 18.46
C GLY A 116 -26.40 -0.88 17.93
N ARG A 117 -27.05 -1.83 17.20
CA ARG A 117 -28.39 -1.70 16.63
C ARG A 117 -29.20 -2.99 16.78
N GLU A 118 -28.94 -3.73 17.85
CA GLU A 118 -29.49 -5.05 18.09
C GLU A 118 -31.03 -5.02 18.14
N SER A 119 -31.66 -5.95 17.44
CA SER A 119 -33.10 -6.12 17.49
C SER A 119 -33.52 -6.76 18.82
N GLY A 120 -34.40 -6.10 19.59
CA GLY A 120 -34.85 -6.66 20.87
C GLY A 120 -35.97 -5.86 21.52
N ARG A 121 -36.47 -6.33 22.65
CA ARG A 121 -37.40 -5.60 23.53
C ARG A 121 -36.87 -5.60 24.96
N GLY A 122 -36.69 -4.41 25.51
CA GLY A 122 -36.16 -4.24 26.88
C GLY A 122 -34.72 -4.76 26.98
N PHE A 123 -34.48 -5.77 27.83
CA PHE A 123 -33.15 -6.33 28.08
C PHE A 123 -32.84 -7.60 27.25
N THR A 124 -33.68 -7.95 26.24
CA THR A 124 -33.50 -9.16 25.43
C THR A 124 -33.16 -8.81 23.99
N VAL A 125 -32.15 -9.48 23.43
CA VAL A 125 -31.76 -9.40 22.03
C VAL A 125 -32.36 -10.58 21.28
N ASN A 126 -32.94 -10.31 20.10
CA ASN A 126 -33.50 -11.35 19.24
C ASN A 126 -32.47 -11.78 18.18
N ILE A 127 -31.55 -12.67 18.59
CA ILE A 127 -30.47 -13.17 17.73
C ILE A 127 -31.02 -13.82 16.44
N SER A 128 -32.05 -14.68 16.56
CA SER A 128 -32.62 -15.37 15.40
C SER A 128 -33.21 -14.41 14.35
N LYS A 129 -33.75 -13.26 14.77
CA LYS A 129 -34.19 -12.23 13.85
C LYS A 129 -32.99 -11.54 13.18
N MET A 130 -31.98 -11.22 13.96
CA MET A 130 -30.75 -10.59 13.43
C MET A 130 -30.07 -11.49 12.40
N GLU A 131 -29.95 -12.80 12.66
CA GLU A 131 -29.40 -13.79 11.73
C GLU A 131 -30.17 -13.81 10.42
N LYS A 132 -31.52 -13.87 10.47
CA LYS A 132 -32.38 -13.88 9.26
C LYS A 132 -32.27 -12.57 8.47
N ASP A 133 -32.29 -11.44 9.16
CA ASP A 133 -32.21 -10.13 8.53
C ASP A 133 -30.81 -9.92 7.91
N ALA A 134 -29.74 -10.34 8.59
CA ALA A 134 -28.37 -10.31 8.07
C ALA A 134 -28.21 -11.23 6.85
N GLN A 135 -28.71 -12.47 6.93
CA GLN A 135 -28.62 -13.41 5.80
C GLN A 135 -29.30 -12.85 4.57
N LYS A 136 -30.46 -12.23 4.74
CA LYS A 136 -31.14 -11.61 3.62
C LYS A 136 -30.32 -10.51 2.94
N ILE A 137 -29.61 -9.66 3.72
CA ILE A 137 -28.74 -8.62 3.16
C ILE A 137 -27.56 -9.25 2.41
N LEU A 138 -26.95 -10.31 2.98
CA LEU A 138 -25.86 -11.04 2.34
C LEU A 138 -26.30 -11.67 1.01
N ASP A 139 -27.47 -12.32 1.01
CA ASP A 139 -28.04 -12.93 -0.18
C ASP A 139 -28.39 -11.87 -1.25
N ASP A 140 -28.99 -10.74 -0.85
CA ASP A 140 -29.30 -9.61 -1.74
C ASP A 140 -28.06 -8.99 -2.37
N LEU A 141 -26.89 -9.09 -1.71
CA LEU A 141 -25.59 -8.64 -2.21
C LEU A 141 -24.79 -9.75 -2.94
N GLY A 142 -25.39 -10.95 -3.08
CA GLY A 142 -24.74 -12.08 -3.74
C GLY A 142 -23.53 -12.65 -3.00
N MET A 143 -23.50 -12.53 -1.68
CA MET A 143 -22.37 -12.97 -0.84
C MET A 143 -22.62 -14.37 -0.29
N ASP A 144 -21.73 -15.31 -0.58
CA ASP A 144 -21.72 -16.68 -0.04
C ASP A 144 -21.05 -16.69 1.35
N ILE A 145 -21.82 -16.19 2.35
CA ILE A 145 -21.42 -16.11 3.76
C ILE A 145 -22.62 -16.48 4.64
N ASP A 146 -22.44 -17.41 5.59
CA ASP A 146 -23.47 -17.72 6.59
C ASP A 146 -23.46 -16.66 7.71
N SER A 147 -24.61 -16.05 7.96
CA SER A 147 -24.75 -15.00 8.98
C SER A 147 -24.40 -15.46 10.41
N ARG A 148 -24.32 -16.77 10.66
CA ARG A 148 -24.00 -17.39 11.95
C ARG A 148 -22.53 -17.70 12.12
N GLU A 149 -21.71 -17.68 11.06
CA GLU A 149 -20.28 -17.92 11.13
C GLU A 149 -19.59 -16.87 12.02
N LEU A 150 -18.55 -17.28 12.75
CA LEU A 150 -17.73 -16.33 13.52
C LEU A 150 -16.74 -15.62 12.58
N ILE A 151 -16.55 -14.33 12.79
CA ILE A 151 -15.64 -13.51 11.96
C ILE A 151 -14.23 -14.10 11.92
N LYS A 152 -13.69 -14.60 13.05
CA LYS A 152 -12.34 -15.19 13.12
C LYS A 152 -12.14 -16.40 12.20
N ASP A 153 -13.21 -17.08 11.83
CA ASP A 153 -13.16 -18.31 11.02
C ASP A 153 -13.29 -18.00 9.52
N LEU A 154 -13.59 -16.74 9.16
CA LEU A 154 -13.69 -16.28 7.79
C LEU A 154 -12.33 -15.88 7.22
N PRO A 155 -12.05 -16.15 5.94
CA PRO A 155 -10.94 -15.52 5.21
C PRO A 155 -11.04 -13.99 5.24
N ILE A 156 -9.91 -13.29 5.18
CA ILE A 156 -9.85 -11.81 5.24
C ILE A 156 -10.76 -11.16 4.18
N ALA A 157 -10.79 -11.70 2.97
CA ALA A 157 -11.65 -11.21 1.91
C ALA A 157 -13.14 -11.28 2.28
N LYS A 158 -13.60 -12.38 2.90
CA LYS A 158 -14.99 -12.49 3.39
C LYS A 158 -15.26 -11.54 4.57
N GLN A 159 -14.28 -11.32 5.44
CA GLN A 159 -14.40 -10.31 6.51
C GLN A 159 -14.60 -8.92 5.93
N GLN A 160 -13.86 -8.55 4.88
CA GLN A 160 -14.04 -7.27 4.17
C GLN A 160 -15.47 -7.14 3.60
N MET A 161 -16.01 -8.22 3.03
CA MET A 161 -17.40 -8.24 2.54
C MET A 161 -18.42 -8.07 3.66
N VAL A 162 -18.18 -8.62 4.85
CA VAL A 162 -19.03 -8.41 6.03
C VAL A 162 -19.00 -6.94 6.46
N GLU A 163 -17.84 -6.26 6.41
CA GLU A 163 -17.74 -4.83 6.74
C GLU A 163 -18.52 -3.96 5.76
N ILE A 164 -18.44 -4.27 4.46
CA ILE A 164 -19.26 -3.62 3.42
C ILE A 164 -20.75 -3.86 3.69
N THR A 165 -21.14 -5.10 4.00
CA THR A 165 -22.53 -5.45 4.34
C THR A 165 -23.03 -4.66 5.55
N LYS A 166 -22.21 -4.53 6.60
CA LYS A 166 -22.49 -3.71 7.78
C LYS A 166 -22.76 -2.25 7.40
N ALA A 167 -21.92 -1.65 6.56
CA ALA A 167 -22.09 -0.28 6.10
C ALA A 167 -23.34 -0.09 5.23
N VAL A 168 -23.66 -1.06 4.34
CA VAL A 168 -24.88 -1.04 3.51
C VAL A 168 -26.13 -1.22 4.36
N SER A 169 -26.08 -2.01 5.43
CA SER A 169 -27.23 -2.32 6.31
C SER A 169 -27.81 -1.12 7.04
N VAL A 170 -27.08 0.00 7.15
CA VAL A 170 -27.54 1.24 7.80
C VAL A 170 -28.30 2.17 6.86
N ASN A 171 -28.54 1.79 5.59
CA ASN A 171 -29.17 2.65 4.56
C ASN A 171 -28.54 4.05 4.50
N ALA A 172 -27.20 4.09 4.52
CA ALA A 172 -26.46 5.33 4.44
C ALA A 172 -26.75 6.09 3.14
N LYS A 173 -26.83 7.40 3.20
CA LYS A 173 -26.86 8.29 2.03
C LYS A 173 -25.46 8.57 1.50
N ILE A 174 -24.50 8.65 2.41
CA ILE A 174 -23.07 8.90 2.14
C ILE A 174 -22.30 7.70 2.63
N LEU A 175 -21.58 7.04 1.73
CA LEU A 175 -20.74 5.90 2.03
C LEU A 175 -19.29 6.24 1.72
N VAL A 176 -18.41 6.16 2.72
CA VAL A 176 -16.97 6.32 2.54
C VAL A 176 -16.32 4.95 2.52
N MET A 177 -15.46 4.72 1.55
CA MET A 177 -14.68 3.49 1.39
C MET A 177 -13.19 3.84 1.34
N ASP A 178 -12.45 3.52 2.40
CA ASP A 178 -11.01 3.79 2.50
C ASP A 178 -10.21 2.52 2.17
N GLU A 179 -9.64 2.46 0.95
CA GLU A 179 -8.87 1.34 0.40
C GLU A 179 -9.57 -0.04 0.51
N PRO A 180 -10.84 -0.18 0.09
CA PRO A 180 -11.62 -1.40 0.34
C PRO A 180 -11.12 -2.63 -0.43
N THR A 181 -10.22 -2.45 -1.41
CA THR A 181 -9.72 -3.50 -2.31
C THR A 181 -8.32 -4.01 -1.94
N SER A 182 -7.75 -3.54 -0.84
CA SER A 182 -6.37 -3.87 -0.46
C SER A 182 -6.13 -5.34 -0.11
N SER A 183 -7.19 -6.08 0.26
CA SER A 183 -7.12 -7.45 0.79
C SER A 183 -8.02 -8.45 0.06
N ILE A 184 -8.57 -8.09 -1.10
CA ILE A 184 -9.52 -8.91 -1.84
C ILE A 184 -9.02 -9.21 -3.27
N SER A 185 -9.49 -10.33 -3.85
CA SER A 185 -9.16 -10.77 -5.20
C SER A 185 -9.87 -9.94 -6.27
N ASP A 186 -9.39 -9.98 -7.52
CA ASP A 186 -9.98 -9.25 -8.66
C ASP A 186 -11.47 -9.59 -8.85
N ARG A 187 -11.87 -10.86 -8.63
CA ARG A 187 -13.27 -11.27 -8.71
C ARG A 187 -14.13 -10.59 -7.62
N GLU A 188 -13.58 -10.44 -6.41
CA GLU A 188 -14.29 -9.77 -5.31
C GLU A 188 -14.34 -8.26 -5.53
N VAL A 189 -13.30 -7.67 -6.16
CA VAL A 189 -13.30 -6.26 -6.59
C VAL A 189 -14.44 -6.01 -7.60
N GLU A 190 -14.62 -6.88 -8.60
CA GLU A 190 -15.71 -6.76 -9.56
C GLU A 190 -17.08 -6.82 -8.88
N ASN A 191 -17.25 -7.72 -7.91
CA ASN A 191 -18.49 -7.80 -7.12
C ASN A 191 -18.72 -6.52 -6.31
N LEU A 192 -17.68 -5.99 -5.65
CA LEU A 192 -17.76 -4.70 -4.95
C LEU A 192 -18.20 -3.58 -5.88
N PHE A 193 -17.62 -3.48 -7.08
CA PHE A 193 -17.98 -2.44 -8.05
C PHE A 193 -19.45 -2.57 -8.51
N ASN A 194 -19.96 -3.80 -8.66
CA ASN A 194 -21.36 -4.01 -8.96
C ASN A 194 -22.26 -3.52 -7.82
N ILE A 195 -21.90 -3.80 -6.56
CA ILE A 195 -22.60 -3.28 -5.38
C ILE A 195 -22.59 -1.75 -5.37
N MET A 196 -21.44 -1.13 -5.65
CA MET A 196 -21.32 0.34 -5.71
C MET A 196 -22.22 0.93 -6.81
N ARG A 197 -22.24 0.33 -8.01
CA ARG A 197 -23.12 0.75 -9.11
C ARG A 197 -24.60 0.65 -8.73
N ASP A 198 -24.99 -0.37 -7.97
CA ASP A 198 -26.39 -0.53 -7.52
C ASP A 198 -26.76 0.43 -6.39
N LEU A 199 -25.82 0.78 -5.51
CA LEU A 199 -26.01 1.81 -4.49
C LEU A 199 -26.14 3.21 -5.10
N THR A 200 -25.32 3.54 -6.10
CA THR A 200 -25.38 4.85 -6.77
C THR A 200 -26.70 5.02 -7.55
N LYS A 201 -27.21 3.96 -8.21
CA LYS A 201 -28.56 3.97 -8.82
C LYS A 201 -29.68 4.27 -7.82
N LYS A 202 -29.48 3.93 -6.54
CA LYS A 202 -30.40 4.26 -5.44
C LYS A 202 -30.18 5.66 -4.84
N GLY A 203 -29.27 6.45 -5.40
CA GLY A 203 -28.94 7.82 -4.97
C GLY A 203 -27.91 7.92 -3.85
N VAL A 204 -27.25 6.83 -3.46
CA VAL A 204 -26.15 6.85 -2.48
C VAL A 204 -24.94 7.54 -3.10
N GLY A 205 -24.38 8.56 -2.44
CA GLY A 205 -23.10 9.15 -2.81
C GLY A 205 -21.95 8.38 -2.16
N ILE A 206 -20.96 8.02 -2.95
CA ILE A 206 -19.80 7.23 -2.48
C ILE A 206 -18.53 8.05 -2.57
N ILE A 207 -17.82 8.18 -1.44
CA ILE A 207 -16.44 8.71 -1.40
C ILE A 207 -15.50 7.51 -1.45
N TYR A 208 -14.70 7.41 -2.51
CA TYR A 208 -13.83 6.28 -2.76
C TYR A 208 -12.36 6.67 -2.65
N ILE A 209 -11.62 6.05 -1.75
CA ILE A 209 -10.18 6.27 -1.59
C ILE A 209 -9.46 5.01 -2.07
N SER A 210 -8.63 5.17 -3.10
CA SER A 210 -7.75 4.11 -3.61
C SER A 210 -6.48 4.74 -4.19
N HIS A 211 -5.40 4.00 -4.15
CA HIS A 211 -4.15 4.35 -4.81
C HIS A 211 -3.98 3.65 -6.18
N LYS A 212 -4.93 2.77 -6.54
CA LYS A 212 -4.93 2.05 -7.82
C LYS A 212 -5.67 2.86 -8.89
N MET A 213 -4.92 3.42 -9.84
CA MET A 213 -5.50 4.27 -10.89
C MET A 213 -6.52 3.53 -11.76
N SER A 214 -6.32 2.23 -12.02
CA SER A 214 -7.27 1.41 -12.78
C SER A 214 -8.64 1.34 -12.12
N GLU A 215 -8.71 1.30 -10.79
CA GLU A 215 -9.99 1.31 -10.07
C GLU A 215 -10.71 2.66 -10.22
N LEU A 216 -9.96 3.77 -10.21
CA LEU A 216 -10.54 5.10 -10.39
C LEU A 216 -11.16 5.25 -11.79
N GLU A 217 -10.45 4.79 -12.81
CA GLU A 217 -10.93 4.83 -14.21
C GLU A 217 -12.18 3.98 -14.42
N GLU A 218 -12.31 2.85 -13.69
CA GLU A 218 -13.41 1.92 -13.86
C GLU A 218 -14.70 2.34 -13.16
N ILE A 219 -14.59 2.91 -11.93
CA ILE A 219 -15.78 3.09 -11.08
C ILE A 219 -16.09 4.54 -10.73
N CYS A 220 -15.15 5.48 -10.83
CA CYS A 220 -15.34 6.84 -10.35
C CYS A 220 -15.81 7.80 -11.44
N ASP A 221 -16.68 8.73 -11.07
CA ASP A 221 -17.19 9.80 -11.95
C ASP A 221 -16.26 11.03 -11.91
N ARG A 222 -15.88 11.44 -10.70
CA ARG A 222 -14.98 12.58 -10.46
C ARG A 222 -13.88 12.17 -9.48
N VAL A 223 -12.81 12.93 -9.51
CA VAL A 223 -11.68 12.79 -8.59
C VAL A 223 -11.26 14.15 -8.03
N THR A 224 -11.20 14.25 -6.70
CA THR A 224 -10.61 15.39 -6.01
C THR A 224 -9.21 15.02 -5.56
N VAL A 225 -8.24 15.85 -5.91
CA VAL A 225 -6.83 15.66 -5.53
C VAL A 225 -6.50 16.58 -4.34
N MET A 226 -5.89 15.98 -3.32
CA MET A 226 -5.33 16.67 -2.16
C MET A 226 -3.81 16.51 -2.13
N ARG A 227 -3.11 17.53 -1.64
CA ARG A 227 -1.66 17.52 -1.43
C ARG A 227 -1.28 18.39 -0.25
N ASP A 228 -0.44 17.87 0.65
CA ASP A 228 0.09 18.59 1.82
C ASP A 228 -1.01 19.25 2.69
N GLY A 229 -2.17 18.61 2.81
CA GLY A 229 -3.31 19.13 3.56
C GLY A 229 -4.18 20.14 2.82
N GLU A 230 -3.92 20.42 1.56
CA GLU A 230 -4.62 21.40 0.74
C GLU A 230 -5.43 20.74 -0.40
N TYR A 231 -6.47 21.42 -0.85
CA TYR A 231 -7.22 21.09 -2.06
C TYR A 231 -6.46 21.54 -3.30
N VAL A 232 -6.14 20.63 -4.22
CA VAL A 232 -5.45 20.95 -5.48
C VAL A 232 -6.44 21.18 -6.61
N GLY A 233 -7.46 20.35 -6.73
CA GLY A 233 -8.46 20.46 -7.78
C GLY A 233 -9.35 19.25 -7.89
N THR A 234 -10.46 19.38 -8.63
CA THR A 234 -11.38 18.28 -8.96
C THR A 234 -11.48 18.13 -10.47
N LYS A 235 -11.40 16.90 -10.96
CA LYS A 235 -11.51 16.52 -12.37
C LYS A 235 -12.63 15.51 -12.58
N VAL A 236 -13.20 15.49 -13.77
CA VAL A 236 -14.03 14.39 -14.25
C VAL A 236 -13.09 13.29 -14.72
N VAL A 237 -13.28 12.06 -14.24
CA VAL A 237 -12.34 10.95 -14.51
C VAL A 237 -12.22 10.68 -16.00
N LYS A 238 -13.30 10.74 -16.76
CA LYS A 238 -13.32 10.52 -18.21
C LYS A 238 -12.57 11.58 -19.03
N ASP A 239 -12.36 12.76 -18.46
CA ASP A 239 -11.73 13.92 -19.12
C ASP A 239 -10.29 14.15 -18.66
N THR A 240 -9.71 13.23 -17.88
CA THR A 240 -8.35 13.33 -17.37
C THR A 240 -7.57 12.03 -17.65
N ASN A 241 -6.27 12.03 -17.41
CA ASN A 241 -5.43 10.86 -17.54
C ASN A 241 -4.56 10.67 -16.28
N LYS A 242 -3.94 9.50 -16.20
CA LYS A 242 -3.11 9.08 -15.05
C LYS A 242 -1.96 10.06 -14.80
N GLU A 243 -1.31 10.55 -15.85
CA GLU A 243 -0.16 11.46 -15.78
C GLU A 243 -0.57 12.80 -15.17
N GLU A 244 -1.73 13.34 -15.55
CA GLU A 244 -2.28 14.59 -15.02
C GLU A 244 -2.62 14.43 -13.54
N LEU A 245 -3.30 13.36 -13.14
CA LEU A 245 -3.63 13.09 -11.73
C LEU A 245 -2.38 12.95 -10.87
N ILE A 246 -1.37 12.22 -11.35
CA ILE A 246 -0.08 12.09 -10.67
C ILE A 246 0.61 13.46 -10.55
N ALA A 247 0.60 14.27 -11.61
CA ALA A 247 1.18 15.62 -11.57
C ALA A 247 0.49 16.51 -10.53
N MET A 248 -0.83 16.43 -10.40
CA MET A 248 -1.60 17.13 -9.37
C MET A 248 -1.24 16.66 -7.96
N MET A 249 -1.08 15.34 -7.75
CA MET A 249 -0.72 14.76 -6.46
C MET A 249 0.68 15.19 -6.00
N VAL A 250 1.67 15.11 -6.90
CA VAL A 250 3.09 15.34 -6.58
C VAL A 250 3.48 16.81 -6.70
N GLY A 251 2.68 17.62 -7.43
CA GLY A 251 2.90 19.07 -7.61
C GLY A 251 3.97 19.45 -8.63
N ARG A 252 4.45 18.49 -9.38
CA ARG A 252 5.37 18.65 -10.51
C ARG A 252 5.05 17.60 -11.57
N THR A 253 5.20 17.96 -12.84
CA THR A 253 5.18 16.98 -13.92
C THR A 253 6.30 15.97 -13.66
N LEU A 254 5.95 14.70 -13.45
CA LEU A 254 6.93 13.62 -13.37
C LEU A 254 7.39 13.31 -14.80
N THR A 255 8.24 14.19 -15.36
CA THR A 255 8.82 13.98 -16.69
C THR A 255 9.74 12.75 -16.74
N ASN A 256 10.15 12.21 -15.55
CA ASN A 256 10.93 10.99 -15.42
C ASN A 256 10.50 10.25 -14.15
N TYR A 257 9.38 9.52 -14.23
CA TYR A 257 8.91 8.70 -13.11
C TYR A 257 9.85 7.52 -12.86
N TYR A 258 10.20 6.81 -13.93
CA TYR A 258 11.24 5.80 -13.94
C TYR A 258 12.51 6.42 -14.50
N VAL A 259 13.59 6.39 -13.74
CA VAL A 259 14.90 6.91 -14.14
C VAL A 259 15.84 5.75 -14.36
N ARG A 260 16.28 5.58 -15.60
CA ARG A 260 17.28 4.60 -15.99
C ARG A 260 18.24 5.24 -17.00
N ASP A 261 19.34 5.80 -16.53
CA ASP A 261 20.34 6.53 -17.31
C ASP A 261 21.78 6.01 -17.08
N PHE A 262 21.90 4.70 -17.00
CA PHE A 262 23.18 3.99 -16.85
C PHE A 262 23.27 2.83 -17.84
N MET A 263 24.50 2.33 -18.04
CA MET A 263 24.74 1.10 -18.81
C MET A 263 25.51 0.11 -17.94
N PRO A 264 25.05 -1.14 -17.80
CA PRO A 264 25.76 -2.15 -17.05
C PRO A 264 27.09 -2.54 -17.71
N SER A 265 28.05 -2.95 -16.88
CA SER A 265 29.30 -3.56 -17.37
C SER A 265 29.01 -4.92 -18.03
N LYS A 266 29.98 -5.44 -18.76
CA LYS A 266 29.94 -6.81 -19.26
C LYS A 266 30.39 -7.84 -18.20
N ASP A 267 31.05 -7.38 -17.14
CA ASP A 267 31.62 -8.24 -16.10
C ASP A 267 30.54 -8.79 -15.19
N ILE A 268 30.56 -10.09 -14.91
CA ILE A 268 29.64 -10.77 -14.00
C ILE A 268 30.14 -10.57 -12.57
N ILE A 269 29.29 -10.01 -11.70
CA ILE A 269 29.56 -9.88 -10.27
C ILE A 269 29.02 -11.06 -9.48
N LEU A 270 27.84 -11.57 -9.82
CA LEU A 270 27.22 -12.71 -9.17
C LEU A 270 26.85 -13.76 -10.23
N LYS A 271 27.22 -15.02 -9.96
CA LYS A 271 26.73 -16.16 -10.73
C LYS A 271 26.21 -17.21 -9.76
N VAL A 272 25.01 -17.67 -10.00
CA VAL A 272 24.34 -18.73 -9.24
C VAL A 272 24.11 -19.91 -10.16
N GLU A 273 24.51 -21.12 -9.72
CA GLU A 273 24.39 -22.36 -10.49
C GLU A 273 23.68 -23.43 -9.68
N ASN A 274 22.60 -23.98 -10.25
CA ASN A 274 21.83 -25.13 -9.74
C ASN A 274 21.40 -24.94 -8.27
N LEU A 275 20.95 -23.75 -7.89
CA LEU A 275 20.51 -23.45 -6.55
C LEU A 275 19.21 -24.18 -6.24
N ASN A 276 19.21 -24.92 -5.14
CA ASN A 276 18.04 -25.62 -4.62
C ASN A 276 17.93 -25.36 -3.12
N ASP A 277 16.72 -25.31 -2.61
CA ASP A 277 16.45 -25.40 -1.19
C ASP A 277 15.54 -26.59 -0.86
N ASN A 278 15.28 -26.83 0.42
CA ASN A 278 14.42 -27.95 0.82
C ASN A 278 12.91 -27.64 0.62
N ASN A 279 12.56 -26.51 0.05
CA ASN A 279 11.20 -25.99 0.08
C ASN A 279 10.66 -25.67 -1.32
N LYS A 280 11.00 -24.51 -1.86
CA LYS A 280 10.40 -23.99 -3.09
C LYS A 280 11.39 -23.79 -4.24
N VAL A 281 12.67 -23.59 -3.95
CA VAL A 281 13.70 -23.26 -4.96
C VAL A 281 14.19 -24.54 -5.63
N LYS A 282 14.12 -24.60 -6.96
CA LYS A 282 14.45 -25.79 -7.75
C LYS A 282 15.32 -25.40 -8.94
N ASP A 283 16.56 -25.86 -8.92
CA ASP A 283 17.52 -25.75 -10.04
C ASP A 283 17.63 -24.32 -10.62
N VAL A 284 17.71 -23.32 -9.74
CA VAL A 284 17.77 -21.91 -10.13
C VAL A 284 19.20 -21.55 -10.52
N SER A 285 19.37 -21.04 -11.75
CA SER A 285 20.66 -20.57 -12.28
C SER A 285 20.48 -19.22 -12.97
N PHE A 286 21.30 -18.23 -12.60
CA PHE A 286 21.26 -16.88 -13.19
C PHE A 286 22.57 -16.13 -12.96
N GLU A 287 22.74 -15.02 -13.65
CA GLU A 287 23.90 -14.13 -13.56
C GLU A 287 23.47 -12.68 -13.39
N LEU A 288 24.24 -11.91 -12.61
CA LEU A 288 24.13 -10.47 -12.46
C LEU A 288 25.43 -9.81 -12.88
N LYS A 289 25.33 -8.80 -13.75
CA LYS A 289 26.50 -8.01 -14.18
C LYS A 289 26.76 -6.84 -13.22
N LYS A 290 27.98 -6.30 -13.23
CA LYS A 290 28.33 -5.11 -12.44
C LYS A 290 27.57 -3.90 -12.92
N GLY A 291 26.93 -3.20 -11.95
CA GLY A 291 26.15 -2.01 -12.25
C GLY A 291 24.90 -2.32 -13.08
N GLU A 292 24.31 -3.50 -12.92
CA GLU A 292 23.08 -3.95 -13.56
C GLU A 292 21.92 -3.94 -12.56
N ILE A 293 20.71 -3.67 -13.04
CA ILE A 293 19.46 -3.98 -12.34
C ILE A 293 18.80 -5.15 -13.04
N ILE A 294 18.77 -6.32 -12.40
CA ILE A 294 17.95 -7.43 -12.88
C ILE A 294 16.62 -7.48 -12.13
N GLY A 295 15.54 -7.71 -12.88
CA GLY A 295 14.21 -7.93 -12.34
C GLY A 295 13.92 -9.41 -12.16
N PHE A 296 13.26 -9.78 -11.05
CA PHE A 296 12.65 -11.08 -10.86
C PHE A 296 11.13 -10.95 -10.89
N ALA A 297 10.51 -11.49 -11.94
CA ALA A 297 9.07 -11.50 -12.16
C ALA A 297 8.47 -12.91 -11.99
N GLY A 298 7.15 -12.98 -11.81
CA GLY A 298 6.39 -14.23 -11.67
C GLY A 298 5.17 -14.05 -10.78
N LEU A 299 4.28 -15.03 -10.80
CA LEU A 299 3.08 -15.01 -9.97
C LEU A 299 3.40 -15.12 -8.47
N VAL A 300 2.44 -14.76 -7.62
CA VAL A 300 2.56 -14.92 -6.16
C VAL A 300 2.87 -16.37 -5.82
N GLY A 301 3.90 -16.59 -5.00
CA GLY A 301 4.36 -17.95 -4.66
C GLY A 301 5.28 -18.62 -5.69
N ALA A 302 5.74 -17.90 -6.73
CA ALA A 302 6.65 -18.43 -7.75
C ALA A 302 8.05 -18.79 -7.24
N GLY A 303 8.43 -18.41 -6.01
CA GLY A 303 9.73 -18.73 -5.42
C GLY A 303 10.76 -17.60 -5.50
N ARG A 304 10.35 -16.38 -5.86
CA ARG A 304 11.25 -15.21 -6.03
C ARG A 304 11.97 -14.83 -4.73
N SER A 305 11.22 -14.52 -3.69
CA SER A 305 11.76 -14.15 -2.36
C SER A 305 12.55 -15.29 -1.74
N GLU A 306 12.03 -16.52 -1.83
CA GLU A 306 12.69 -17.72 -1.31
C GLU A 306 14.06 -17.97 -1.99
N THR A 307 14.19 -17.65 -3.28
CA THR A 307 15.48 -17.70 -3.99
C THR A 307 16.48 -16.71 -3.41
N MET A 308 16.07 -15.48 -3.12
CA MET A 308 16.95 -14.46 -2.53
C MET A 308 17.28 -14.76 -1.08
N GLU A 309 16.34 -15.28 -0.31
CA GLU A 309 16.58 -15.79 1.05
C GLU A 309 17.61 -16.94 1.05
N ALA A 310 17.55 -17.84 0.08
CA ALA A 310 18.53 -18.92 -0.06
C ALA A 310 19.94 -18.37 -0.37
N ILE A 311 20.05 -17.38 -1.27
CA ILE A 311 21.33 -16.71 -1.59
C ILE A 311 21.87 -15.94 -0.39
N PHE A 312 21.00 -15.33 0.40
CA PHE A 312 21.39 -14.55 1.58
C PHE A 312 21.70 -15.41 2.81
N GLY A 313 21.45 -16.73 2.74
CA GLY A 313 21.75 -17.67 3.83
C GLY A 313 20.67 -17.74 4.91
N LEU A 314 19.42 -17.37 4.59
CA LEU A 314 18.26 -17.50 5.48
C LEU A 314 17.61 -18.89 5.38
N SER A 315 17.71 -19.55 4.22
CA SER A 315 17.14 -20.86 3.97
C SER A 315 18.08 -21.98 4.47
N LYS A 316 17.49 -23.09 4.93
CA LYS A 316 18.24 -24.28 5.35
C LYS A 316 18.31 -25.32 4.23
N GLY A 317 19.42 -26.09 4.20
CA GLY A 317 19.58 -27.20 3.24
C GLY A 317 19.78 -26.73 1.81
N VAL A 318 20.30 -25.52 1.62
CA VAL A 318 20.62 -24.97 0.30
C VAL A 318 21.77 -25.74 -0.34
N THR A 319 21.56 -26.13 -1.60
CA THR A 319 22.58 -26.76 -2.45
C THR A 319 22.77 -25.94 -3.72
N GLY A 320 23.83 -26.19 -4.47
CA GLY A 320 24.21 -25.38 -5.63
C GLY A 320 25.52 -24.65 -5.41
N THR A 321 25.86 -23.73 -6.30
CA THR A 321 27.14 -23.00 -6.22
C THR A 321 26.89 -21.51 -6.47
N ILE A 322 27.47 -20.66 -5.63
CA ILE A 322 27.44 -19.21 -5.76
C ILE A 322 28.86 -18.70 -6.00
N TYR A 323 29.01 -17.85 -7.01
CA TYR A 323 30.25 -17.16 -7.31
C TYR A 323 30.06 -15.65 -7.19
N ILE A 324 31.01 -14.96 -6.55
CA ILE A 324 31.08 -13.51 -6.50
C ILE A 324 32.44 -13.06 -7.04
N ASP A 325 32.44 -12.15 -8.01
CA ASP A 325 33.63 -11.76 -8.76
C ASP A 325 34.45 -12.96 -9.27
N GLY A 326 33.75 -13.98 -9.79
CA GLY A 326 34.34 -15.22 -10.32
C GLY A 326 34.88 -16.18 -9.24
N LYS A 327 34.79 -15.88 -7.96
CA LYS A 327 35.25 -16.71 -6.85
C LYS A 327 34.07 -17.47 -6.24
N LYS A 328 34.22 -18.79 -6.10
CA LYS A 328 33.24 -19.60 -5.36
C LYS A 328 33.18 -19.17 -3.90
N VAL A 329 31.99 -18.87 -3.41
CA VAL A 329 31.73 -18.50 -2.03
C VAL A 329 30.83 -19.55 -1.35
N ASN A 330 30.95 -19.66 -0.02
CA ASN A 330 30.11 -20.54 0.77
C ASN A 330 29.33 -19.69 1.76
N ILE A 331 28.05 -19.52 1.54
CA ILE A 331 27.14 -18.71 2.36
C ILE A 331 26.30 -19.67 3.19
N LYS A 332 26.53 -19.71 4.50
CA LYS A 332 25.81 -20.56 5.46
C LYS A 332 24.78 -19.80 6.26
N ASP A 333 25.05 -18.51 6.47
CA ASP A 333 24.18 -17.61 7.23
C ASP A 333 24.28 -16.18 6.65
N PRO A 334 23.41 -15.23 7.08
CA PRO A 334 23.43 -13.85 6.61
C PRO A 334 24.75 -13.12 6.82
N ARG A 335 25.52 -13.47 7.85
CA ARG A 335 26.83 -12.83 8.11
C ARG A 335 27.83 -13.16 7.02
N ASP A 336 27.78 -14.39 6.48
CA ASP A 336 28.61 -14.77 5.34
C ASP A 336 28.23 -13.98 4.09
N ALA A 337 26.92 -13.76 3.84
CA ALA A 337 26.42 -12.95 2.72
C ALA A 337 26.94 -11.50 2.84
N ILE A 338 26.78 -10.88 4.02
CA ILE A 338 27.24 -9.50 4.29
C ILE A 338 28.75 -9.38 4.07
N LYS A 339 29.55 -10.32 4.57
CA LYS A 339 31.03 -10.34 4.37
C LYS A 339 31.41 -10.44 2.89
N ASN A 340 30.59 -11.06 2.08
CA ASN A 340 30.78 -11.17 0.64
C ASN A 340 30.13 -10.02 -0.15
N GLY A 341 29.71 -8.97 0.54
CA GLY A 341 29.15 -7.75 -0.08
C GLY A 341 27.73 -7.88 -0.60
N ILE A 342 26.93 -8.82 -0.07
CA ILE A 342 25.51 -8.95 -0.39
C ILE A 342 24.68 -8.32 0.74
N ALA A 343 23.66 -7.54 0.39
CA ALA A 343 22.66 -7.02 1.31
C ALA A 343 21.25 -7.38 0.80
N LEU A 344 20.31 -7.59 1.74
CA LEU A 344 18.91 -7.96 1.44
C LEU A 344 17.95 -7.03 2.19
N VAL A 345 17.22 -6.24 1.44
CA VAL A 345 16.06 -5.46 1.93
C VAL A 345 14.82 -6.33 1.82
N PRO A 346 14.20 -6.75 2.94
CA PRO A 346 13.07 -7.66 2.92
C PRO A 346 11.76 -6.99 2.51
N GLU A 347 10.76 -7.80 2.14
CA GLU A 347 9.43 -7.35 1.73
C GLU A 347 8.69 -6.59 2.83
N SER A 348 8.61 -7.16 4.05
CA SER A 348 7.85 -6.57 5.15
C SER A 348 8.70 -5.64 6.02
N ARG A 349 8.46 -4.32 5.88
CA ARG A 349 9.11 -3.31 6.73
C ARG A 349 8.81 -3.52 8.21
N LYS A 350 7.54 -3.82 8.52
CA LYS A 350 7.02 -3.87 9.89
C LYS A 350 7.44 -5.13 10.64
N GLU A 351 7.51 -6.26 9.95
CA GLU A 351 7.75 -7.56 10.58
C GLU A 351 9.21 -8.02 10.50
N GLN A 352 9.91 -7.66 9.41
CA GLN A 352 11.25 -8.15 9.12
C GLN A 352 12.29 -7.03 9.02
N GLY A 353 11.87 -5.85 8.53
CA GLY A 353 12.79 -4.80 8.12
C GLY A 353 13.18 -3.81 9.21
N LEU A 354 12.30 -3.47 10.15
CA LEU A 354 12.52 -2.34 11.07
C LEU A 354 12.08 -2.64 12.50
N TYR A 355 12.80 -2.08 13.45
CA TYR A 355 12.42 -2.06 14.86
C TYR A 355 11.59 -0.80 15.12
N LEU A 356 10.25 -0.90 14.95
CA LEU A 356 9.34 0.26 14.91
C LEU A 356 9.32 1.11 16.18
N ILE A 357 9.64 0.52 17.32
CA ILE A 357 9.70 1.20 18.64
C ILE A 357 11.04 1.89 18.89
N GLN A 358 12.03 1.66 18.03
CA GLN A 358 13.38 2.25 18.13
C GLN A 358 13.50 3.49 17.23
N ASP A 359 14.53 4.29 17.49
CA ASP A 359 14.82 5.48 16.71
C ASP A 359 15.48 5.16 15.35
N ILE A 360 15.62 6.18 14.53
CA ILE A 360 16.26 6.09 13.22
C ILE A 360 17.73 5.68 13.36
N LYS A 361 18.44 6.22 14.35
CA LYS A 361 19.85 5.97 14.60
C LYS A 361 20.09 4.47 14.85
N TYR A 362 19.36 3.87 15.79
CA TYR A 362 19.40 2.43 16.03
C TYR A 362 19.11 1.63 14.76
N ASN A 363 18.00 1.98 14.08
CA ASN A 363 17.60 1.27 12.87
C ASN A 363 18.63 1.36 11.74
N THR A 364 19.36 2.46 11.60
CA THR A 364 20.37 2.65 10.55
C THR A 364 21.66 1.90 10.85
N THR A 365 22.04 1.77 12.13
CA THR A 365 23.40 1.36 12.52
C THR A 365 23.51 -0.06 13.05
N ILE A 366 22.38 -0.76 13.26
CA ILE A 366 22.35 -2.10 13.89
C ILE A 366 23.20 -3.15 13.15
N GLU A 367 23.34 -3.07 11.83
CA GLU A 367 24.15 -4.01 11.04
C GLU A 367 25.65 -3.70 11.06
N VAL A 368 26.04 -2.52 11.54
CA VAL A 368 27.44 -2.04 11.52
C VAL A 368 27.98 -1.67 12.90
N LEU A 369 27.45 -2.32 13.95
CA LEU A 369 27.83 -2.07 15.35
C LEU A 369 29.35 -2.10 15.58
N ASN A 370 30.05 -3.00 14.89
CA ASN A 370 31.51 -3.15 15.00
C ASN A 370 32.31 -1.90 14.55
N GLU A 371 31.70 -1.01 13.77
CA GLU A 371 32.35 0.20 13.31
C GLU A 371 32.52 1.25 14.41
N PHE A 372 31.57 1.27 15.36
CA PHE A 372 31.53 2.30 16.40
C PHE A 372 31.50 1.74 17.83
N ILE A 373 31.45 0.41 18.01
CA ILE A 373 31.58 -0.23 19.32
C ILE A 373 32.94 -0.93 19.40
N LYS A 374 33.78 -0.50 20.37
CA LYS A 374 35.08 -1.13 20.68
C LYS A 374 35.18 -1.36 22.18
N ASN A 375 35.60 -2.58 22.60
CA ASN A 375 35.78 -2.94 24.02
C ASN A 375 34.59 -2.51 24.90
N LEU A 376 33.36 -2.77 24.45
CA LEU A 376 32.08 -2.39 25.11
C LEU A 376 31.85 -0.87 25.23
N ASN A 377 32.68 -0.05 24.62
CA ASN A 377 32.49 1.41 24.57
C ASN A 377 31.85 1.80 23.23
N VAL A 378 30.72 2.51 23.30
CA VAL A 378 30.03 3.03 22.13
C VAL A 378 30.58 4.41 21.77
N ASN A 379 31.08 4.57 20.56
CA ASN A 379 31.45 5.87 20.03
C ASN A 379 30.22 6.57 19.42
N VAL A 380 29.46 7.25 20.27
CA VAL A 380 28.20 7.93 19.91
C VAL A 380 28.41 8.95 18.78
N LYS A 381 29.58 9.63 18.74
CA LYS A 381 29.88 10.59 17.66
C LYS A 381 29.96 9.89 16.31
N LYS A 382 30.65 8.76 16.21
CA LYS A 382 30.76 7.98 14.97
C LYS A 382 29.41 7.38 14.56
N GLU A 383 28.64 6.87 15.51
CA GLU A 383 27.27 6.40 15.26
C GLU A 383 26.39 7.51 14.66
N THR A 384 26.43 8.72 15.23
CA THR A 384 25.72 9.90 14.74
C THR A 384 26.15 10.28 13.32
N GLU A 385 27.48 10.23 13.04
CA GLU A 385 28.03 10.52 11.70
C GLU A 385 27.54 9.51 10.65
N ILE A 386 27.55 8.20 10.98
CA ILE A 386 27.04 7.14 10.10
C ILE A 386 25.55 7.39 9.81
N THR A 387 24.75 7.61 10.84
CA THR A 387 23.31 7.84 10.71
C THR A 387 23.02 9.04 9.81
N LYS A 388 23.71 10.17 10.08
CA LYS A 388 23.54 11.38 9.28
C LYS A 388 23.87 11.15 7.81
N LYS A 389 24.99 10.45 7.51
CA LYS A 389 25.37 10.11 6.13
C LYS A 389 24.23 9.44 5.37
N TYR A 390 23.55 8.46 5.99
CA TYR A 390 22.49 7.72 5.30
C TYR A 390 21.13 8.45 5.31
N ILE A 391 20.83 9.28 6.30
CA ILE A 391 19.69 10.21 6.26
C ILE A 391 19.84 11.16 5.07
N ASP A 392 21.02 11.77 4.91
CA ASP A 392 21.30 12.72 3.84
C ASP A 392 21.30 12.02 2.46
N MET A 393 21.99 10.86 2.33
CA MET A 393 22.06 10.08 1.09
C MET A 393 20.67 9.64 0.60
N MET A 394 19.80 9.20 1.52
CA MET A 394 18.45 8.73 1.22
C MET A 394 17.43 9.88 1.16
N ASN A 395 17.85 11.11 1.44
CA ASN A 395 16.95 12.26 1.55
C ASN A 395 15.74 11.93 2.46
N THR A 396 16.02 11.38 3.64
CA THR A 396 14.98 10.96 4.60
C THR A 396 14.45 12.17 5.33
N LYS A 397 13.13 12.42 5.22
CA LYS A 397 12.48 13.53 5.93
C LYS A 397 12.24 13.14 7.39
N THR A 398 12.99 13.73 8.30
CA THR A 398 12.88 13.52 9.75
C THR A 398 13.29 14.77 10.53
N PRO A 399 12.66 15.05 11.69
CA PRO A 399 13.08 16.17 12.55
C PRO A 399 14.41 15.92 13.24
N SER A 400 14.76 14.67 13.56
CA SER A 400 16.02 14.29 14.20
C SER A 400 16.35 12.81 13.98
N GLN A 401 17.56 12.38 14.39
CA GLN A 401 18.00 10.99 14.34
C GLN A 401 17.37 10.13 15.45
N GLU A 402 16.92 10.76 16.52
CA GLU A 402 16.26 10.15 17.68
C GLU A 402 14.75 9.97 17.48
N GLN A 403 14.22 10.38 16.32
CA GLN A 403 12.81 10.16 15.97
C GLN A 403 12.52 8.68 15.92
N ILE A 404 11.46 8.25 16.64
CA ILE A 404 10.96 6.87 16.59
C ILE A 404 10.50 6.58 15.16
N ILE A 405 10.98 5.46 14.60
CA ILE A 405 10.77 5.16 13.19
C ILE A 405 9.29 4.84 12.87
N GLY A 406 8.55 4.30 13.84
CA GLY A 406 7.12 4.05 13.70
C GLY A 406 6.29 5.29 13.39
N ASN A 407 6.79 6.50 13.72
CA ASN A 407 6.13 7.78 13.47
C ASN A 407 6.44 8.37 12.08
N LEU A 408 7.32 7.75 11.30
CA LEU A 408 7.63 8.19 9.93
C LEU A 408 6.59 7.67 8.93
N SER A 409 6.44 8.40 7.81
CA SER A 409 5.68 7.89 6.65
C SER A 409 6.33 6.62 6.08
N GLY A 410 5.53 5.78 5.40
CA GLY A 410 6.01 4.53 4.81
C GLY A 410 7.21 4.71 3.88
N GLY A 411 7.24 5.77 3.06
CA GLY A 411 8.36 6.08 2.20
C GLY A 411 9.65 6.42 2.96
N ASN A 412 9.56 7.17 4.07
CA ASN A 412 10.72 7.46 4.91
C ASN A 412 11.20 6.24 5.70
N GLN A 413 10.29 5.38 6.17
CA GLN A 413 10.63 4.08 6.76
C GLN A 413 11.41 3.21 5.76
N GLN A 414 10.96 3.15 4.49
CA GLN A 414 11.64 2.41 3.42
C GLN A 414 13.05 2.93 3.17
N LYS A 415 13.23 4.24 3.13
CA LYS A 415 14.53 4.88 2.96
C LYS A 415 15.50 4.54 4.10
N VAL A 416 15.03 4.56 5.36
CA VAL A 416 15.85 4.14 6.50
C VAL A 416 16.22 2.67 6.40
N MET A 417 15.30 1.80 6.00
CA MET A 417 15.56 0.37 5.81
C MET A 417 16.62 0.12 4.71
N ILE A 418 16.52 0.79 3.56
CA ILE A 418 17.55 0.72 2.51
C ILE A 418 18.88 1.29 3.03
N GLY A 419 18.84 2.43 3.72
CA GLY A 419 20.04 3.08 4.31
C GLY A 419 20.78 2.18 5.30
N ARG A 420 20.06 1.37 6.12
CA ARG A 420 20.65 0.35 7.00
C ARG A 420 21.55 -0.61 6.21
N TRP A 421 21.02 -1.18 5.14
CA TRP A 421 21.74 -2.16 4.34
C TRP A 421 22.88 -1.53 3.53
N LEU A 422 22.72 -0.28 3.08
CA LEU A 422 23.79 0.46 2.45
C LEU A 422 24.96 0.77 3.41
N ALA A 423 24.68 0.83 4.73
CA ALA A 423 25.73 1.02 5.74
C ALA A 423 26.73 -0.15 5.75
N THR A 424 26.34 -1.35 5.32
CA THR A 424 27.26 -2.49 5.17
C THR A 424 28.18 -2.39 3.94
N ASN A 425 28.08 -1.32 3.13
CA ASN A 425 28.80 -1.11 1.87
C ASN A 425 28.68 -2.30 0.89
N PRO A 426 27.47 -2.70 0.49
CA PRO A 426 27.27 -3.86 -0.37
C PRO A 426 27.69 -3.56 -1.82
N ASN A 427 28.21 -4.58 -2.52
CA ASN A 427 28.38 -4.57 -3.97
C ASN A 427 27.13 -5.08 -4.70
N ILE A 428 26.33 -5.90 -4.01
CA ILE A 428 25.08 -6.51 -4.50
C ILE A 428 23.97 -6.17 -3.49
N LEU A 429 22.93 -5.50 -3.97
CA LEU A 429 21.77 -5.12 -3.17
C LEU A 429 20.53 -5.83 -3.70
N ILE A 430 19.95 -6.69 -2.88
CA ILE A 430 18.68 -7.36 -3.17
C ILE A 430 17.57 -6.49 -2.56
N LEU A 431 16.58 -6.14 -3.37
CA LEU A 431 15.41 -5.35 -2.99
C LEU A 431 14.16 -6.19 -3.24
N ASP A 432 13.55 -6.66 -2.17
CA ASP A 432 12.29 -7.43 -2.24
C ASP A 432 11.12 -6.48 -2.02
N GLU A 433 10.29 -6.28 -3.06
CA GLU A 433 9.14 -5.38 -3.10
C GLU A 433 9.46 -3.97 -2.56
N PRO A 434 10.48 -3.26 -3.10
CA PRO A 434 11.03 -2.04 -2.48
C PRO A 434 10.04 -0.88 -2.40
N THR A 435 8.95 -0.93 -3.13
CA THR A 435 7.95 0.15 -3.24
C THR A 435 6.58 -0.25 -2.71
N ARG A 436 6.46 -1.45 -2.13
CA ARG A 436 5.18 -1.94 -1.60
C ARG A 436 4.68 -1.08 -0.45
N GLY A 437 3.43 -0.61 -0.57
CA GLY A 437 2.75 0.16 0.48
C GLY A 437 3.37 1.53 0.76
N ILE A 438 3.99 2.14 -0.25
CA ILE A 438 4.41 3.55 -0.23
C ILE A 438 3.68 4.34 -1.31
N ASP A 439 3.63 5.65 -1.16
CA ASP A 439 2.96 6.55 -2.11
C ASP A 439 3.74 6.73 -3.41
N VAL A 440 3.07 7.29 -4.43
CA VAL A 440 3.62 7.45 -5.79
C VAL A 440 4.87 8.33 -5.80
N GLY A 441 4.89 9.39 -4.99
CA GLY A 441 6.06 10.28 -4.89
C GLY A 441 7.25 9.58 -4.26
N ALA A 442 7.03 8.81 -3.18
CA ALA A 442 8.08 8.02 -2.54
C ALA A 442 8.61 6.92 -3.46
N LYS A 443 7.75 6.27 -4.29
CA LYS A 443 8.19 5.30 -5.32
C LYS A 443 9.21 5.93 -6.27
N SER A 444 8.89 7.10 -6.84
CA SER A 444 9.79 7.85 -7.74
C SER A 444 11.13 8.18 -7.08
N GLU A 445 11.14 8.50 -5.77
CA GLU A 445 12.37 8.74 -5.02
C GLU A 445 13.21 7.48 -4.86
N ILE A 446 12.58 6.31 -4.59
CA ILE A 446 13.28 5.02 -4.52
C ILE A 446 13.91 4.65 -5.88
N TYR A 447 13.20 4.85 -7.00
CA TYR A 447 13.78 4.59 -8.33
C TYR A 447 14.99 5.46 -8.62
N LYS A 448 14.96 6.74 -8.22
CA LYS A 448 16.13 7.62 -8.34
C LYS A 448 17.29 7.14 -7.48
N ILE A 449 17.01 6.70 -6.25
CA ILE A 449 18.04 6.13 -5.36
C ILE A 449 18.65 4.88 -6.00
N MET A 450 17.84 3.96 -6.54
CA MET A 450 18.34 2.77 -7.25
C MET A 450 19.26 3.15 -8.41
N ASN A 451 18.84 4.12 -9.24
CA ASN A 451 19.64 4.62 -10.35
C ASN A 451 21.00 5.20 -9.90
N GLU A 452 21.02 6.03 -8.85
CA GLU A 452 22.25 6.59 -8.29
C GLU A 452 23.16 5.51 -7.67
N LEU A 453 22.60 4.51 -7.02
CA LEU A 453 23.35 3.37 -6.47
C LEU A 453 24.06 2.59 -7.59
N VAL A 454 23.36 2.31 -8.68
CA VAL A 454 23.94 1.59 -9.82
C VAL A 454 25.06 2.43 -10.46
N LYS A 455 24.87 3.72 -10.65
CA LYS A 455 25.94 4.64 -11.10
C LYS A 455 27.16 4.65 -10.18
N SER A 456 26.95 4.44 -8.89
CA SER A 456 28.05 4.33 -7.92
C SER A 456 28.73 2.96 -7.91
N GLY A 457 28.24 1.99 -8.72
CA GLY A 457 28.84 0.67 -8.90
C GLY A 457 28.15 -0.46 -8.13
N VAL A 458 27.04 -0.19 -7.43
CA VAL A 458 26.22 -1.23 -6.79
C VAL A 458 25.40 -1.94 -7.87
N SER A 459 25.31 -3.27 -7.79
CA SER A 459 24.47 -4.08 -8.68
C SER A 459 23.20 -4.48 -7.93
N ILE A 460 22.04 -4.44 -8.58
CA ILE A 460 20.75 -4.59 -7.91
C ILE A 460 19.99 -5.79 -8.45
N ILE A 461 19.43 -6.59 -7.53
CA ILE A 461 18.40 -7.57 -7.82
C ILE A 461 17.08 -7.01 -7.28
N MET A 462 16.12 -6.75 -8.16
CA MET A 462 14.82 -6.21 -7.80
C MET A 462 13.74 -7.26 -7.97
N ILE A 463 13.01 -7.57 -6.90
CA ILE A 463 11.77 -8.34 -6.96
C ILE A 463 10.62 -7.34 -6.87
N SER A 464 9.66 -7.41 -7.79
CA SER A 464 8.42 -6.65 -7.70
C SER A 464 7.25 -7.44 -8.26
N SER A 465 6.10 -7.30 -7.62
CA SER A 465 4.80 -7.75 -8.11
C SER A 465 4.17 -6.76 -9.10
N GLU A 466 4.69 -5.53 -9.15
CA GLU A 466 4.21 -4.49 -10.07
C GLU A 466 4.98 -4.58 -11.40
N LEU A 467 4.37 -5.15 -12.43
CA LEU A 467 4.99 -5.30 -13.75
C LEU A 467 5.53 -3.99 -14.34
N PRO A 468 4.88 -2.82 -14.19
CA PRO A 468 5.44 -1.55 -14.66
C PRO A 468 6.80 -1.21 -14.03
N GLU A 469 7.07 -1.59 -12.78
CA GLU A 469 8.38 -1.38 -12.15
C GLU A 469 9.44 -2.27 -12.80
N ILE A 470 9.13 -3.56 -12.95
CA ILE A 470 10.01 -4.53 -13.60
C ILE A 470 10.36 -4.07 -15.01
N ILE A 471 9.35 -3.70 -15.80
CA ILE A 471 9.53 -3.30 -17.20
C ILE A 471 10.43 -2.06 -17.34
N ASN A 472 10.23 -1.06 -16.49
CA ASN A 472 10.89 0.23 -16.66
C ASN A 472 12.24 0.35 -15.93
N MET A 473 12.47 -0.46 -14.87
CA MET A 473 13.67 -0.34 -14.05
C MET A 473 14.72 -1.40 -14.36
N SER A 474 14.35 -2.53 -14.99
CA SER A 474 15.27 -3.66 -15.17
C SER A 474 16.02 -3.62 -16.50
N ASP A 475 17.27 -4.03 -16.49
CA ASP A 475 18.07 -4.29 -17.70
C ASP A 475 17.74 -5.64 -18.34
N ARG A 476 17.46 -6.63 -17.50
CA ARG A 476 16.97 -7.96 -17.86
C ARG A 476 16.00 -8.47 -16.82
N VAL A 477 15.11 -9.37 -17.23
CA VAL A 477 14.10 -9.94 -16.33
C VAL A 477 14.21 -11.45 -16.34
N TYR A 478 14.43 -12.04 -15.17
CA TYR A 478 14.28 -13.49 -14.97
C TYR A 478 12.84 -13.77 -14.52
N VAL A 479 12.14 -14.61 -15.25
CA VAL A 479 10.75 -14.97 -14.93
C VAL A 479 10.73 -16.32 -14.23
N MET A 480 10.11 -16.35 -13.04
CA MET A 480 9.99 -17.55 -12.22
C MET A 480 8.57 -18.11 -12.22
N ALA A 481 8.46 -19.44 -12.27
CA ALA A 481 7.24 -20.17 -12.00
C ALA A 481 7.56 -21.49 -11.29
N ALA A 482 6.76 -21.84 -10.28
CA ALA A 482 6.87 -23.10 -9.51
C ALA A 482 8.28 -23.38 -8.96
N GLY A 483 9.02 -22.32 -8.56
CA GLY A 483 10.35 -22.41 -7.95
C GLY A 483 11.50 -22.51 -8.94
N MET A 484 11.27 -22.39 -10.24
CA MET A 484 12.26 -22.47 -11.30
C MET A 484 12.28 -21.21 -12.15
N ILE A 485 13.44 -20.87 -12.73
CA ILE A 485 13.53 -19.85 -13.78
C ILE A 485 13.01 -20.47 -15.09
N ARG A 486 12.03 -19.81 -15.72
CA ARG A 486 11.42 -20.22 -16.99
C ARG A 486 12.06 -19.54 -18.20
N GLY A 487 12.68 -18.39 -17.98
CA GLY A 487 13.39 -17.68 -19.04
C GLY A 487 14.02 -16.39 -18.52
N CYS A 488 14.87 -15.81 -19.36
CA CYS A 488 15.44 -14.48 -19.19
C CYS A 488 15.03 -13.63 -20.40
N ILE A 489 14.52 -12.43 -20.14
CA ILE A 489 14.07 -11.49 -21.17
C ILE A 489 15.02 -10.30 -21.14
N GLU A 490 15.61 -9.95 -22.28
CA GLU A 490 16.48 -8.78 -22.43
C GLU A 490 15.63 -7.49 -22.52
N HIS A 491 16.21 -6.35 -22.16
CA HIS A 491 15.50 -5.08 -21.99
C HIS A 491 14.53 -4.71 -23.11
N GLU A 492 14.96 -4.86 -24.36
CA GLU A 492 14.17 -4.46 -25.54
C GLU A 492 12.92 -5.33 -25.76
N GLU A 493 12.89 -6.53 -25.17
CA GLU A 493 11.80 -7.51 -25.28
C GLU A 493 10.91 -7.56 -24.04
N ILE A 494 11.23 -6.77 -23.01
CA ILE A 494 10.46 -6.78 -21.76
C ILE A 494 9.09 -6.13 -22.00
N SER A 495 8.04 -6.93 -21.88
CA SER A 495 6.64 -6.48 -21.91
C SER A 495 5.81 -7.29 -20.91
N GLN A 496 4.61 -6.82 -20.63
CA GLN A 496 3.70 -7.57 -19.78
C GLN A 496 3.38 -8.94 -20.38
N GLU A 497 3.19 -8.99 -21.70
CA GLU A 497 2.87 -10.20 -22.45
C GLU A 497 4.01 -11.21 -22.39
N SER A 498 5.27 -10.76 -22.61
CA SER A 498 6.45 -11.64 -22.60
C SER A 498 6.70 -12.23 -21.21
N ILE A 499 6.51 -11.43 -20.15
CA ILE A 499 6.63 -11.89 -18.76
C ILE A 499 5.52 -12.91 -18.44
N MET A 500 4.26 -12.59 -18.75
CA MET A 500 3.12 -13.46 -18.44
C MET A 500 3.17 -14.77 -19.24
N ALA A 501 3.63 -14.77 -20.47
CA ALA A 501 3.81 -15.98 -21.26
C ALA A 501 4.74 -16.99 -20.58
N LEU A 502 5.81 -16.54 -19.90
CA LEU A 502 6.72 -17.40 -19.15
C LEU A 502 6.20 -17.73 -17.74
N ALA A 503 5.48 -16.82 -17.11
CA ALA A 503 4.97 -17.00 -15.74
C ALA A 503 3.78 -17.98 -15.66
N ALA A 504 3.06 -18.20 -16.75
CA ALA A 504 1.89 -19.06 -16.82
C ALA A 504 2.23 -20.56 -17.11
N ILE A 505 3.51 -20.89 -17.32
CA ILE A 505 3.99 -22.26 -17.61
C ILE A 505 4.26 -23.04 -16.27
#